data_39543222412b723de12da174f6ea8d4a
#
_entry.id   39543222412b723de12da174f6ea8d4a
#
_cell.length_a   1.000
_cell.length_b   1.000
_cell.length_c   1.000
_cell.angle_alpha   90.00
_cell.angle_beta   90.00
_cell.angle_gamma   90.00
#
_symmetry.space_group_name_H-M   'P 1'
#
loop_
_entity.id
_entity.type
_entity.pdbx_description
1 polymer ?
#
loop_
_entity_poly.entity_id
_entity_poly.type
_entity_poly.pdbx_seq_one_letter_code
_entity_poly.pdbx_strand_id
1 'polypeptide(L)'
;MATEVLPDAGALRSGRRERALAQMDEHGLDILVLGRQANIRYVTGAPQLWIAGTRPFGPMCVLVRATGDIYLNSTDDEGVPEEIGHDHLYGLAWNPMTLIDVLKKVDGAESARRVGTDAITPTFAALLPEAFPNAELVDAEPAMRAARRIKTPDEIAAMDTARRIAQHGLATALGELAPGVSERTLAGVMMEAMAAGGVSTPATQDAAWVTSREHPWRRAHAHPEVRPGDLVAFAAGALANGYVVEVGRTWPAGDALDGAAHKLFGRSNTLYDKMLAVCRAGAASDDLLAAYDAAGEPRPPMPIAHGLGLGFDPPVVSETLVAAGEHDQLEAGMVLAITGYVWQHGIGAVFRRDTVHITDDGVDVLTTSPPWVDGS
;
A
#
# COMPACT_ATOMS: atom_id res chain seq x y z
N MET A 1 5.16 -28.60 5.22
CA MET A 1 4.36 -27.49 4.67
C MET A 1 3.27 -27.21 5.68
N ALA A 2 3.31 -26.06 6.36
CA ALA A 2 2.20 -25.66 7.22
C ALA A 2 0.99 -25.41 6.33
N THR A 3 -0.16 -25.93 6.75
CA THR A 3 -1.42 -25.74 6.03
C THR A 3 -1.70 -24.23 6.01
N GLU A 4 -1.84 -23.66 4.83
CA GLU A 4 -2.17 -22.26 4.65
C GLU A 4 -3.56 -22.02 5.24
N VAL A 5 -3.64 -21.33 6.35
CA VAL A 5 -4.90 -20.86 6.91
C VAL A 5 -5.22 -19.55 6.17
N LEU A 6 -5.99 -19.65 5.09
CA LEU A 6 -6.55 -18.47 4.44
C LEU A 6 -7.56 -17.84 5.39
N PRO A 7 -7.57 -16.52 5.55
CA PRO A 7 -8.59 -15.85 6.33
C PRO A 7 -9.98 -16.14 5.75
N ASP A 8 -10.97 -16.26 6.61
CA ASP A 8 -12.36 -16.36 6.17
C ASP A 8 -12.74 -15.09 5.39
N ALA A 9 -12.99 -15.27 4.11
CA ALA A 9 -13.29 -14.15 3.22
C ALA A 9 -14.57 -13.40 3.63
N GLY A 10 -15.56 -14.11 4.22
CA GLY A 10 -16.78 -13.51 4.74
C GLY A 10 -16.50 -12.66 5.97
N ALA A 11 -15.76 -13.19 6.96
CA ALA A 11 -15.38 -12.47 8.17
C ALA A 11 -14.54 -11.22 7.82
N LEU A 12 -13.59 -11.35 6.89
CA LEU A 12 -12.77 -10.25 6.41
C LEU A 12 -13.63 -9.12 5.79
N ARG A 13 -14.63 -9.48 4.96
CA ARG A 13 -15.54 -8.49 4.35
C ARG A 13 -16.45 -7.83 5.39
N SER A 14 -17.01 -8.62 6.28
CA SER A 14 -17.88 -8.12 7.35
C SER A 14 -17.15 -7.12 8.25
N GLY A 15 -15.98 -7.47 8.77
CA GLY A 15 -15.20 -6.59 9.63
C GLY A 15 -14.81 -5.27 8.95
N ARG A 16 -14.44 -5.28 7.66
CA ARG A 16 -14.17 -4.05 6.90
C ARG A 16 -15.42 -3.19 6.73
N ARG A 17 -16.56 -3.81 6.38
CA ARG A 17 -17.83 -3.10 6.20
C ARG A 17 -18.31 -2.47 7.49
N GLU A 18 -18.23 -3.21 8.62
CA GLU A 18 -18.56 -2.68 9.94
C GLU A 18 -17.74 -1.43 10.29
N ARG A 19 -16.44 -1.44 10.00
CA ARG A 19 -15.58 -0.26 10.19
C ARG A 19 -15.97 0.91 9.28
N ALA A 20 -16.28 0.64 8.01
CA ALA A 20 -16.73 1.68 7.09
C ALA A 20 -18.04 2.32 7.59
N LEU A 21 -19.01 1.51 8.01
CA LEU A 21 -20.29 1.98 8.58
C LEU A 21 -20.08 2.78 9.87
N ALA A 22 -19.20 2.33 10.76
CA ALA A 22 -18.86 3.06 11.98
C ALA A 22 -18.24 4.45 11.66
N GLN A 23 -17.35 4.52 10.68
CA GLN A 23 -16.76 5.78 10.25
C GLN A 23 -17.76 6.68 9.50
N MET A 24 -18.72 6.11 8.78
CA MET A 24 -19.84 6.88 8.25
C MET A 24 -20.66 7.53 9.36
N ASP A 25 -20.91 6.80 10.45
CA ASP A 25 -21.66 7.33 11.61
C ASP A 25 -20.88 8.46 12.29
N GLU A 26 -19.59 8.26 12.56
CA GLU A 26 -18.71 9.27 13.18
C GLU A 26 -18.62 10.57 12.36
N HIS A 27 -18.57 10.44 11.03
CA HIS A 27 -18.50 11.59 10.11
C HIS A 27 -19.88 12.11 9.67
N GLY A 28 -20.97 11.52 10.19
CA GLY A 28 -22.34 11.92 9.88
C GLY A 28 -22.73 11.71 8.42
N LEU A 29 -22.17 10.69 7.75
CA LEU A 29 -22.43 10.37 6.35
C LEU A 29 -23.63 9.41 6.23
N ASP A 30 -24.61 9.75 5.41
CA ASP A 30 -25.76 8.87 5.14
C ASP A 30 -25.45 7.86 4.03
N ILE A 31 -24.72 8.31 3.02
CA ILE A 31 -24.36 7.51 1.86
C ILE A 31 -22.89 7.78 1.49
N LEU A 32 -22.17 6.73 1.08
CA LEU A 32 -20.88 6.82 0.40
C LEU A 32 -21.06 6.54 -1.09
N VAL A 33 -20.48 7.37 -1.94
CA VAL A 33 -20.41 7.20 -3.40
C VAL A 33 -18.95 7.10 -3.79
N LEU A 34 -18.49 5.89 -4.07
CA LEU A 34 -17.08 5.55 -4.17
C LEU A 34 -16.65 5.30 -5.63
N GLY A 35 -15.53 5.89 -6.01
CA GLY A 35 -14.86 5.70 -7.29
C GLY A 35 -13.43 5.15 -7.16
N ARG A 36 -12.82 5.27 -5.96
CA ARG A 36 -11.46 4.81 -5.70
C ARG A 36 -11.43 3.30 -5.42
N GLN A 37 -10.62 2.56 -6.18
CA GLN A 37 -10.57 1.10 -6.10
C GLN A 37 -10.27 0.54 -4.70
N ALA A 38 -9.38 1.17 -3.95
CA ALA A 38 -9.10 0.78 -2.58
C ALA A 38 -10.36 0.82 -1.70
N ASN A 39 -11.15 1.90 -1.81
CA ASN A 39 -12.38 2.09 -1.04
C ASN A 39 -13.48 1.12 -1.49
N ILE A 40 -13.65 0.95 -2.80
CA ILE A 40 -14.61 -0.01 -3.36
C ILE A 40 -14.31 -1.41 -2.85
N ARG A 41 -13.07 -1.87 -3.00
CA ARG A 41 -12.67 -3.20 -2.53
C ARG A 41 -12.77 -3.36 -1.03
N TYR A 42 -12.48 -2.31 -0.26
CA TYR A 42 -12.63 -2.34 1.19
C TYR A 42 -14.07 -2.63 1.61
N VAL A 43 -15.02 -1.92 1.00
CA VAL A 43 -16.45 -2.03 1.31
C VAL A 43 -17.06 -3.31 0.76
N THR A 44 -16.74 -3.67 -0.50
CA THR A 44 -17.41 -4.76 -1.23
C THR A 44 -16.70 -6.10 -1.08
N GLY A 45 -15.38 -6.11 -1.00
CA GLY A 45 -14.56 -7.31 -1.17
C GLY A 45 -14.44 -7.80 -2.61
N ALA A 46 -15.16 -7.21 -3.55
CA ALA A 46 -15.11 -7.58 -4.96
C ALA A 46 -13.69 -7.37 -5.54
N PRO A 47 -13.21 -8.24 -6.44
CA PRO A 47 -11.96 -8.03 -7.14
C PRO A 47 -12.02 -6.77 -8.00
N GLN A 48 -10.86 -6.27 -8.40
CA GLN A 48 -10.79 -5.15 -9.31
C GLN A 48 -11.45 -5.52 -10.63
N LEU A 49 -12.49 -4.79 -11.01
CA LEU A 49 -13.13 -4.97 -12.29
C LEU A 49 -12.19 -4.50 -13.42
N TRP A 50 -12.14 -5.23 -14.53
CA TRP A 50 -11.18 -5.06 -15.64
C TRP A 50 -11.11 -3.64 -16.23
N ILE A 51 -12.13 -2.84 -16.03
CA ILE A 51 -12.27 -1.49 -16.59
C ILE A 51 -11.59 -0.39 -15.77
N ALA A 52 -11.02 -0.72 -14.63
CA ALA A 52 -10.51 0.25 -13.68
C ALA A 52 -9.39 1.17 -14.20
N GLY A 53 -8.72 0.85 -15.30
CA GLY A 53 -7.63 1.68 -15.82
C GLY A 53 -7.97 2.55 -17.03
N THR A 54 -9.15 2.35 -17.63
CA THR A 54 -9.45 2.91 -18.96
C THR A 54 -10.65 3.86 -19.00
N ARG A 55 -11.27 4.14 -17.83
CA ARG A 55 -12.49 4.96 -17.76
C ARG A 55 -12.30 6.27 -17.04
N PRO A 56 -13.07 7.29 -17.44
CA PRO A 56 -13.31 8.43 -16.58
C PRO A 56 -13.90 7.91 -15.26
N PHE A 57 -13.35 8.35 -14.14
CA PHE A 57 -13.82 7.96 -12.83
C PHE A 57 -15.24 8.45 -12.62
N GLY A 58 -16.12 7.51 -12.36
CA GLY A 58 -17.49 7.74 -11.98
C GLY A 58 -17.83 6.92 -10.74
N PRO A 59 -19.00 7.12 -10.17
CA PRO A 59 -19.49 6.30 -9.08
C PRO A 59 -19.49 4.81 -9.45
N MET A 60 -18.70 4.02 -8.76
CA MET A 60 -18.54 2.58 -9.00
C MET A 60 -19.17 1.74 -7.90
N CYS A 61 -19.36 2.32 -6.72
CA CYS A 61 -19.97 1.67 -5.58
C CYS A 61 -20.71 2.69 -4.74
N VAL A 62 -21.86 2.28 -4.20
CA VAL A 62 -22.60 3.06 -3.20
C VAL A 62 -22.79 2.20 -1.97
N LEU A 63 -22.53 2.76 -0.79
CA LEU A 63 -22.86 2.15 0.50
C LEU A 63 -23.87 3.04 1.24
N VAL A 64 -25.00 2.46 1.63
CA VAL A 64 -26.07 3.14 2.38
C VAL A 64 -25.91 2.83 3.87
N ARG A 65 -25.69 3.84 4.72
CA ARG A 65 -25.45 3.62 6.14
C ARG A 65 -26.64 2.98 6.86
N ALA A 66 -27.84 3.42 6.55
CA ALA A 66 -29.06 3.02 7.27
C ALA A 66 -29.39 1.53 7.14
N THR A 67 -29.08 0.91 5.98
CA THR A 67 -29.41 -0.48 5.66
C THR A 67 -28.18 -1.37 5.57
N GLY A 68 -27.00 -0.77 5.32
CA GLY A 68 -25.77 -1.49 4.98
C GLY A 68 -25.74 -1.98 3.54
N ASP A 69 -26.72 -1.61 2.73
CA ASP A 69 -26.81 -2.05 1.34
C ASP A 69 -25.70 -1.46 0.49
N ILE A 70 -25.21 -2.31 -0.42
CA ILE A 70 -24.17 -1.97 -1.37
C ILE A 70 -24.75 -2.07 -2.78
N TYR A 71 -24.61 -0.98 -3.54
CA TYR A 71 -24.84 -0.98 -4.98
C TYR A 71 -23.49 -0.96 -5.68
N LEU A 72 -23.27 -1.87 -6.63
CA LEU A 72 -21.96 -2.07 -7.26
C LEU A 72 -22.05 -2.00 -8.79
N ASN A 73 -21.13 -1.28 -9.41
CA ASN A 73 -20.98 -1.29 -10.85
C ASN A 73 -20.34 -2.60 -11.30
N SER A 74 -21.17 -3.51 -11.80
CA SER A 74 -20.77 -4.77 -12.42
C SER A 74 -21.75 -5.15 -13.53
N THR A 75 -21.25 -5.82 -14.57
CA THR A 75 -22.08 -6.31 -15.67
C THR A 75 -22.59 -7.74 -15.44
N ASP A 76 -22.01 -8.43 -14.46
CA ASP A 76 -22.31 -9.82 -14.12
C ASP A 76 -22.00 -10.08 -12.64
N ASP A 77 -22.33 -11.27 -12.17
CA ASP A 77 -22.14 -11.68 -10.77
C ASP A 77 -20.76 -12.33 -10.52
N GLU A 78 -19.92 -12.48 -11.55
CA GLU A 78 -18.63 -13.16 -11.38
C GLU A 78 -17.70 -12.35 -10.47
N GLY A 79 -17.28 -12.98 -9.39
CA GLY A 79 -16.42 -12.36 -8.38
C GLY A 79 -17.12 -11.35 -7.46
N VAL A 80 -18.43 -11.12 -7.64
CA VAL A 80 -19.22 -10.32 -6.70
C VAL A 80 -19.56 -11.19 -5.51
N PRO A 81 -19.32 -10.72 -4.26
CA PRO A 81 -19.72 -11.43 -3.06
C PRO A 81 -21.24 -11.66 -2.99
N GLU A 82 -21.64 -12.86 -2.54
CA GLU A 82 -23.06 -13.31 -2.52
C GLU A 82 -23.98 -12.40 -1.68
N GLU A 83 -23.41 -11.67 -0.72
CA GLU A 83 -24.15 -10.71 0.10
C GLU A 83 -24.54 -9.42 -0.66
N ILE A 84 -24.05 -9.21 -1.88
CA ILE A 84 -24.48 -8.12 -2.77
C ILE A 84 -25.44 -8.70 -3.79
N GLY A 85 -26.73 -8.43 -3.61
CA GLY A 85 -27.77 -8.97 -4.47
C GLY A 85 -27.62 -8.52 -5.94
N HIS A 86 -28.03 -9.38 -6.87
CA HIS A 86 -27.98 -9.09 -8.30
C HIS A 86 -28.75 -7.81 -8.67
N ASP A 87 -29.85 -7.53 -7.99
CA ASP A 87 -30.69 -6.35 -8.17
C ASP A 87 -30.00 -5.04 -7.70
N HIS A 88 -28.91 -5.15 -6.95
CA HIS A 88 -28.04 -4.04 -6.58
C HIS A 88 -26.86 -3.84 -7.56
N LEU A 89 -26.75 -4.67 -8.60
CA LEU A 89 -25.75 -4.47 -9.62
C LEU A 89 -26.25 -3.51 -10.70
N TYR A 90 -25.38 -2.61 -11.15
CA TYR A 90 -25.68 -1.73 -12.26
C TYR A 90 -24.55 -1.74 -13.29
N GLY A 91 -24.96 -1.81 -14.56
CA GLY A 91 -24.02 -1.95 -15.67
C GLY A 91 -23.25 -0.67 -15.99
N LEU A 92 -22.32 -0.84 -16.91
CA LEU A 92 -21.53 0.26 -17.44
C LEU A 92 -22.42 1.27 -18.19
N ALA A 93 -22.33 2.53 -17.78
CA ALA A 93 -22.97 3.61 -18.52
C ALA A 93 -21.91 4.56 -19.11
N TRP A 94 -21.91 4.70 -20.44
CA TRP A 94 -21.08 5.70 -21.12
C TRP A 94 -21.66 7.11 -21.00
N ASN A 95 -22.97 7.22 -20.90
CA ASN A 95 -23.65 8.48 -20.64
C ASN A 95 -23.74 8.70 -19.13
N PRO A 96 -23.12 9.75 -18.58
CA PRO A 96 -23.18 10.06 -17.15
C PRO A 96 -24.61 10.15 -16.60
N MET A 97 -25.56 10.65 -17.40
CA MET A 97 -26.96 10.79 -16.97
C MET A 97 -27.61 9.44 -16.67
N THR A 98 -27.26 8.39 -17.42
CA THR A 98 -27.76 7.03 -17.12
C THR A 98 -27.33 6.57 -15.73
N LEU A 99 -26.10 6.90 -15.34
CA LEU A 99 -25.62 6.56 -14.01
C LEU A 99 -26.31 7.41 -12.92
N ILE A 100 -26.56 8.67 -13.19
CA ILE A 100 -27.33 9.53 -12.28
C ILE A 100 -28.75 8.96 -12.08
N ASP A 101 -29.40 8.48 -13.14
CA ASP A 101 -30.72 7.84 -13.03
C ASP A 101 -30.70 6.52 -12.23
N VAL A 102 -29.57 5.81 -12.20
CA VAL A 102 -29.36 4.67 -11.29
C VAL A 102 -29.25 5.17 -9.86
N LEU A 103 -28.40 6.17 -9.61
CA LEU A 103 -28.17 6.71 -8.27
C LEU A 103 -29.43 7.29 -7.64
N LYS A 104 -30.34 7.88 -8.41
CA LYS A 104 -31.65 8.36 -7.94
C LYS A 104 -32.51 7.24 -7.34
N LYS A 105 -32.25 5.97 -7.69
CA LYS A 105 -33.01 4.80 -7.24
C LYS A 105 -32.40 4.14 -6.02
N VAL A 106 -31.21 4.57 -5.59
CA VAL A 106 -30.58 4.08 -4.38
C VAL A 106 -31.44 4.41 -3.17
N ASP A 107 -31.61 3.45 -2.29
CA ASP A 107 -32.41 3.63 -1.09
C ASP A 107 -31.89 4.80 -0.25
N GLY A 108 -32.77 5.71 0.10
CA GLY A 108 -32.44 6.90 0.87
C GLY A 108 -31.82 8.05 0.05
N ALA A 109 -31.62 7.93 -1.27
CA ALA A 109 -30.96 8.97 -2.07
C ALA A 109 -31.65 10.34 -1.95
N GLU A 110 -32.99 10.40 -2.03
CA GLU A 110 -33.75 11.65 -1.89
C GLU A 110 -33.71 12.23 -0.48
N SER A 111 -33.64 11.37 0.54
CA SER A 111 -33.66 11.78 1.96
C SER A 111 -32.30 12.04 2.56
N ALA A 112 -31.22 11.64 1.90
CA ALA A 112 -29.86 11.83 2.37
C ALA A 112 -29.56 13.30 2.60
N ARG A 113 -28.86 13.60 3.70
CA ARG A 113 -28.45 14.96 4.09
C ARG A 113 -26.97 15.19 3.87
N ARG A 114 -26.17 14.11 3.94
CA ARG A 114 -24.73 14.20 3.77
C ARG A 114 -24.20 12.97 3.03
N VAL A 115 -23.61 13.22 1.86
CA VAL A 115 -23.11 12.18 0.96
C VAL A 115 -21.61 12.36 0.80
N GLY A 116 -20.85 11.35 1.24
CA GLY A 116 -19.40 11.30 1.06
C GLY A 116 -19.03 10.80 -0.32
N THR A 117 -18.10 11.46 -1.00
CA THR A 117 -17.61 11.07 -2.32
C THR A 117 -16.10 11.00 -2.36
N ASP A 118 -15.55 10.09 -3.16
CA ASP A 118 -14.13 10.01 -3.45
C ASP A 118 -13.89 9.99 -4.97
N ALA A 119 -12.68 10.38 -5.40
CA ALA A 119 -12.15 10.22 -6.76
C ALA A 119 -13.18 10.46 -7.90
N ILE A 120 -14.06 11.45 -7.75
CA ILE A 120 -15.04 11.83 -8.77
C ILE A 120 -14.46 12.85 -9.76
N THR A 121 -14.89 12.75 -11.02
CA THR A 121 -14.54 13.74 -12.03
C THR A 121 -15.37 15.01 -11.87
N PRO A 122 -14.93 16.17 -12.42
CA PRO A 122 -15.72 17.39 -12.42
C PRO A 122 -17.13 17.21 -12.98
N THR A 123 -17.31 16.34 -13.98
CA THR A 123 -18.62 16.03 -14.55
C THR A 123 -19.55 15.42 -13.50
N PHE A 124 -19.08 14.42 -12.75
CA PHE A 124 -19.90 13.80 -11.71
C PHE A 124 -20.10 14.73 -10.51
N ALA A 125 -19.11 15.55 -10.15
CA ALA A 125 -19.29 16.56 -9.12
C ALA A 125 -20.45 17.52 -9.45
N ALA A 126 -20.61 17.87 -10.72
CA ALA A 126 -21.72 18.71 -11.18
C ALA A 126 -23.08 17.99 -11.24
N LEU A 127 -23.10 16.69 -11.52
CA LEU A 127 -24.33 15.94 -11.73
C LEU A 127 -24.87 15.24 -10.47
N LEU A 128 -24.03 14.88 -9.52
CA LEU A 128 -24.44 14.18 -8.29
C LEU A 128 -25.56 14.90 -7.50
N PRO A 129 -25.63 16.24 -7.45
CA PRO A 129 -26.76 16.93 -6.81
C PRO A 129 -28.13 16.58 -7.41
N GLU A 130 -28.19 16.10 -8.66
CA GLU A 130 -29.45 15.62 -9.24
C GLU A 130 -29.91 14.29 -8.64
N ALA A 131 -28.96 13.43 -8.21
CA ALA A 131 -29.27 12.18 -7.54
C ALA A 131 -29.54 12.37 -6.05
N PHE A 132 -28.88 13.34 -5.43
CA PHE A 132 -28.95 13.62 -4.00
C PHE A 132 -29.35 15.07 -3.72
N PRO A 133 -30.61 15.45 -4.07
CA PRO A 133 -31.02 16.86 -4.15
C PRO A 133 -31.05 17.58 -2.79
N ASN A 134 -31.08 16.84 -1.69
CA ASN A 134 -31.15 17.39 -0.33
C ASN A 134 -29.83 17.22 0.44
N ALA A 135 -28.78 16.69 -0.21
CA ALA A 135 -27.53 16.34 0.46
C ALA A 135 -26.44 17.40 0.24
N GLU A 136 -25.65 17.62 1.29
CA GLU A 136 -24.32 18.20 1.16
C GLU A 136 -23.36 17.11 0.64
N LEU A 137 -22.64 17.40 -0.45
CA LEU A 137 -21.59 16.53 -0.94
C LEU A 137 -20.26 16.89 -0.25
N VAL A 138 -19.63 15.90 0.38
CA VAL A 138 -18.39 16.09 1.15
C VAL A 138 -17.32 15.06 0.73
N ASP A 139 -16.06 15.32 1.10
CA ASP A 139 -14.97 14.38 0.90
C ASP A 139 -15.16 13.14 1.79
N ALA A 140 -15.19 11.95 1.18
CA ALA A 140 -15.27 10.66 1.88
C ALA A 140 -13.91 10.14 2.37
N GLU A 141 -12.80 10.69 1.86
CA GLU A 141 -11.46 10.17 2.18
C GLU A 141 -11.13 10.19 3.67
N PRO A 142 -11.49 11.23 4.47
CA PRO A 142 -11.25 11.18 5.90
C PRO A 142 -11.88 9.96 6.58
N ALA A 143 -13.16 9.67 6.29
CA ALA A 143 -13.86 8.51 6.84
C ALA A 143 -13.27 7.18 6.35
N MET A 144 -13.00 7.08 5.04
CA MET A 144 -12.45 5.85 4.47
C MET A 144 -11.00 5.57 4.91
N ARG A 145 -10.19 6.61 5.08
CA ARG A 145 -8.84 6.47 5.64
C ARG A 145 -8.90 6.02 7.10
N ALA A 146 -9.77 6.60 7.91
CA ALA A 146 -9.98 6.19 9.29
C ALA A 146 -10.41 4.71 9.38
N ALA A 147 -11.32 4.26 8.50
CA ALA A 147 -11.73 2.87 8.43
C ALA A 147 -10.57 1.91 8.09
N ARG A 148 -9.70 2.27 7.12
CA ARG A 148 -8.63 1.41 6.62
C ARG A 148 -7.34 1.47 7.42
N ARG A 149 -7.11 2.55 8.16
CA ARG A 149 -5.83 2.85 8.83
C ARG A 149 -5.44 1.77 9.83
N ILE A 150 -6.39 1.32 10.65
CA ILE A 150 -6.21 0.28 11.65
C ILE A 150 -6.68 -1.06 11.07
N LYS A 151 -5.79 -2.04 11.00
CA LYS A 151 -6.09 -3.36 10.43
C LYS A 151 -6.77 -4.26 11.46
N THR A 152 -7.76 -5.03 11.00
CA THR A 152 -8.29 -6.14 11.78
C THR A 152 -7.32 -7.32 11.78
N PRO A 153 -7.43 -8.27 12.73
CA PRO A 153 -6.62 -9.48 12.68
C PRO A 153 -6.76 -10.26 11.36
N ASP A 154 -7.96 -10.28 10.76
CA ASP A 154 -8.20 -10.93 9.47
C ASP A 154 -7.52 -10.20 8.31
N GLU A 155 -7.41 -8.87 8.37
CA GLU A 155 -6.65 -8.09 7.40
C GLU A 155 -5.15 -8.36 7.51
N ILE A 156 -4.60 -8.47 8.73
CA ILE A 156 -3.19 -8.87 8.94
C ILE A 156 -2.95 -10.28 8.37
N ALA A 157 -3.85 -11.22 8.63
CA ALA A 157 -3.78 -12.57 8.07
C ALA A 157 -3.84 -12.56 6.52
N ALA A 158 -4.70 -11.72 5.92
CA ALA A 158 -4.78 -11.57 4.47
C ALA A 158 -3.49 -10.99 3.85
N MET A 159 -2.78 -10.12 4.58
CA MET A 159 -1.50 -9.55 4.15
C MET A 159 -0.38 -10.61 4.11
N ASP A 160 -0.49 -11.73 4.84
CA ASP A 160 0.53 -12.78 4.86
C ASP A 160 0.79 -13.40 3.48
N THR A 161 -0.25 -13.54 2.67
CA THR A 161 -0.09 -14.02 1.28
C THR A 161 0.78 -13.08 0.45
N ALA A 162 0.51 -11.77 0.51
CA ALA A 162 1.34 -10.78 -0.19
C ALA A 162 2.79 -10.77 0.34
N ARG A 163 2.95 -10.90 1.67
CA ARG A 163 4.27 -11.01 2.32
C ARG A 163 5.09 -12.16 1.79
N ARG A 164 4.51 -13.37 1.76
CA ARG A 164 5.20 -14.57 1.28
C ARG A 164 5.62 -14.44 -0.19
N ILE A 165 4.74 -13.89 -1.03
CA ILE A 165 5.01 -13.68 -2.44
C ILE A 165 6.14 -12.64 -2.64
N ALA A 166 6.08 -11.51 -1.96
CA ALA A 166 7.12 -10.47 -2.05
C ALA A 166 8.49 -10.99 -1.60
N GLN A 167 8.54 -11.72 -0.47
CA GLN A 167 9.79 -12.29 0.04
C GLN A 167 10.34 -13.40 -0.87
N HIS A 168 9.47 -14.22 -1.46
CA HIS A 168 9.88 -15.22 -2.43
C HIS A 168 10.46 -14.58 -3.70
N GLY A 169 9.81 -13.56 -4.24
CA GLY A 169 10.32 -12.81 -5.38
C GLY A 169 11.69 -12.20 -5.10
N LEU A 170 11.85 -11.57 -3.93
CA LEU A 170 13.13 -11.01 -3.50
C LEU A 170 14.23 -12.09 -3.40
N ALA A 171 13.93 -13.21 -2.75
CA ALA A 171 14.90 -14.29 -2.58
C ALA A 171 15.32 -14.94 -3.92
N THR A 172 14.36 -15.10 -4.85
CA THR A 172 14.64 -15.65 -6.17
C THR A 172 15.55 -14.72 -6.98
N ALA A 173 15.26 -13.41 -6.99
CA ALA A 173 16.10 -12.45 -7.67
C ALA A 173 17.50 -12.33 -7.06
N LEU A 174 17.60 -12.46 -5.73
CA LEU A 174 18.88 -12.47 -5.04
C LEU A 174 19.73 -13.68 -5.43
N GLY A 175 19.12 -14.84 -5.63
CA GLY A 175 19.82 -16.05 -6.09
C GLY A 175 20.47 -15.91 -7.47
N GLU A 176 20.01 -14.98 -8.29
CA GLU A 176 20.56 -14.68 -9.62
C GLU A 176 21.55 -13.49 -9.61
N LEU A 177 21.80 -12.89 -8.45
CA LEU A 177 22.73 -11.76 -8.35
C LEU A 177 24.17 -12.22 -8.55
N ALA A 178 24.74 -11.81 -9.67
CA ALA A 178 26.16 -12.05 -10.01
C ALA A 178 26.70 -10.89 -10.87
N PRO A 179 28.01 -10.66 -10.86
CA PRO A 179 28.63 -9.78 -11.84
C PRO A 179 28.30 -10.23 -13.28
N GLY A 180 27.95 -9.28 -14.15
CA GLY A 180 27.55 -9.52 -15.52
C GLY A 180 26.04 -9.66 -15.74
N VAL A 181 25.23 -9.84 -14.67
CA VAL A 181 23.78 -9.82 -14.80
C VAL A 181 23.25 -8.39 -15.00
N SER A 182 22.14 -8.22 -15.70
CA SER A 182 21.52 -6.90 -15.86
C SER A 182 20.47 -6.64 -14.78
N GLU A 183 20.25 -5.36 -14.39
CA GLU A 183 19.14 -4.96 -13.51
C GLU A 183 17.79 -5.47 -14.05
N ARG A 184 17.59 -5.44 -15.37
CA ARG A 184 16.36 -5.92 -16.03
C ARG A 184 16.16 -7.42 -15.86
N THR A 185 17.23 -8.21 -15.92
CA THR A 185 17.17 -9.66 -15.68
C THR A 185 16.74 -9.92 -14.25
N LEU A 186 17.36 -9.26 -13.27
CA LEU A 186 16.99 -9.38 -11.85
C LEU A 186 15.54 -8.98 -11.60
N ALA A 187 15.11 -7.85 -12.18
CA ALA A 187 13.72 -7.42 -12.10
C ALA A 187 12.75 -8.43 -12.76
N GLY A 188 13.11 -8.99 -13.91
CA GLY A 188 12.32 -9.99 -14.62
C GLY A 188 12.14 -11.27 -13.81
N VAL A 189 13.22 -11.78 -13.21
CA VAL A 189 13.21 -12.97 -12.34
C VAL A 189 12.31 -12.73 -11.11
N MET A 190 12.43 -11.57 -10.48
CA MET A 190 11.56 -11.20 -9.36
C MET A 190 10.09 -11.16 -9.76
N MET A 191 9.78 -10.54 -10.88
CA MET A 191 8.41 -10.43 -11.39
C MET A 191 7.84 -11.80 -11.76
N GLU A 192 8.62 -12.68 -12.38
CA GLU A 192 8.22 -14.05 -12.73
C GLU A 192 7.86 -14.83 -11.46
N ALA A 193 8.69 -14.79 -10.44
CA ALA A 193 8.44 -15.46 -9.16
C ALA A 193 7.18 -14.92 -8.47
N MET A 194 6.98 -13.61 -8.46
CA MET A 194 5.76 -12.99 -7.90
C MET A 194 4.51 -13.34 -8.73
N ALA A 195 4.61 -13.35 -10.06
CA ALA A 195 3.50 -13.74 -10.93
C ALA A 195 3.10 -15.19 -10.76
N ALA A 196 4.08 -16.10 -10.61
CA ALA A 196 3.83 -17.51 -10.28
C ALA A 196 3.14 -17.68 -8.92
N GLY A 197 3.33 -16.74 -7.99
CA GLY A 197 2.62 -16.64 -6.72
C GLY A 197 1.21 -16.05 -6.80
N GLY A 198 0.76 -15.64 -8.01
CA GLY A 198 -0.59 -15.09 -8.22
C GLY A 198 -0.67 -13.55 -8.29
N VAL A 199 0.46 -12.85 -8.37
CA VAL A 199 0.49 -11.39 -8.53
C VAL A 199 0.50 -11.01 -10.01
N SER A 200 -0.49 -10.25 -10.46
CA SER A 200 -0.56 -9.75 -11.84
C SER A 200 0.15 -8.42 -12.07
N THR A 201 0.34 -7.64 -11.01
CA THR A 201 0.97 -6.32 -11.06
C THR A 201 1.82 -6.11 -9.82
N PRO A 202 3.11 -5.76 -9.95
CA PRO A 202 3.94 -5.42 -8.79
C PRO A 202 3.44 -4.13 -8.15
N ALA A 203 3.52 -4.04 -6.83
CA ALA A 203 3.15 -2.84 -6.08
C ALA A 203 4.27 -1.80 -6.06
N THR A 204 5.53 -2.20 -6.29
CA THR A 204 6.68 -1.32 -6.42
C THR A 204 7.14 -1.23 -7.87
N GLN A 205 7.61 -0.05 -8.30
CA GLN A 205 8.07 0.15 -9.68
C GLN A 205 9.51 -0.32 -9.89
N ASP A 206 10.33 -0.31 -8.85
CA ASP A 206 11.77 -0.51 -8.93
C ASP A 206 12.16 -1.83 -8.28
N ALA A 207 12.16 -2.90 -9.05
CA ALA A 207 12.44 -4.23 -8.54
C ALA A 207 13.93 -4.45 -8.21
N ALA A 208 14.86 -3.97 -9.06
CA ALA A 208 16.31 -4.07 -8.83
C ALA A 208 17.05 -2.90 -9.48
N TRP A 209 18.06 -2.35 -8.80
CA TRP A 209 18.92 -1.29 -9.35
C TRP A 209 20.27 -1.22 -8.65
N VAL A 210 21.30 -0.83 -9.41
CA VAL A 210 22.61 -0.49 -8.84
C VAL A 210 22.54 0.89 -8.20
N THR A 211 23.01 1.02 -6.96
CA THR A 211 23.03 2.30 -6.24
C THR A 211 24.18 3.18 -6.73
N SER A 212 23.96 4.50 -6.80
CA SER A 212 24.99 5.42 -7.28
C SER A 212 26.10 5.64 -6.26
N ARG A 213 27.36 5.57 -6.72
CA ARG A 213 28.55 5.90 -5.92
C ARG A 213 28.81 7.41 -5.83
N GLU A 214 28.21 8.20 -6.73
CA GLU A 214 28.47 9.63 -6.86
C GLU A 214 27.36 10.52 -6.30
N HIS A 215 26.12 10.05 -6.36
CA HIS A 215 24.94 10.83 -5.99
C HIS A 215 24.01 10.05 -5.05
N PRO A 216 23.71 10.58 -3.87
CA PRO A 216 22.95 9.86 -2.85
C PRO A 216 21.54 9.45 -3.30
N TRP A 217 20.87 10.29 -4.09
CA TRP A 217 19.46 10.10 -4.43
C TRP A 217 19.25 9.70 -5.90
N ARG A 218 20.27 9.12 -6.52
CA ARG A 218 20.21 8.66 -7.92
C ARG A 218 20.61 7.21 -8.01
N ARG A 219 20.12 6.54 -9.03
CA ARG A 219 20.64 5.26 -9.46
C ARG A 219 22.00 5.47 -10.13
N ALA A 220 22.83 4.45 -10.17
CA ALA A 220 23.97 4.45 -11.06
C ALA A 220 23.47 4.61 -12.51
N HIS A 221 24.18 5.40 -13.30
CA HIS A 221 23.85 5.49 -14.72
C HIS A 221 24.03 4.11 -15.36
N ALA A 222 23.00 3.71 -16.07
CA ALA A 222 22.82 2.41 -16.66
C ALA A 222 24.08 1.86 -17.34
N HIS A 223 24.83 1.08 -16.61
CA HIS A 223 25.58 0.03 -17.25
C HIS A 223 24.57 -1.10 -17.49
N PRO A 224 24.61 -1.75 -18.66
CA PRO A 224 23.70 -2.87 -18.93
C PRO A 224 23.91 -4.03 -17.94
N GLU A 225 25.05 -4.07 -17.24
CA GLU A 225 25.48 -5.19 -16.40
C GLU A 225 25.98 -4.71 -15.04
N VAL A 226 25.64 -5.45 -14.00
CA VAL A 226 26.14 -5.33 -12.63
C VAL A 226 27.64 -5.66 -12.61
N ARG A 227 28.43 -4.86 -11.91
CA ARG A 227 29.88 -5.05 -11.81
C ARG A 227 30.26 -5.62 -10.43
N PRO A 228 31.44 -6.29 -10.33
CA PRO A 228 31.97 -6.67 -9.03
C PRO A 228 32.04 -5.49 -8.07
N GLY A 229 31.54 -5.68 -6.85
CA GLY A 229 31.52 -4.66 -5.80
C GLY A 229 30.40 -3.60 -5.93
N ASP A 230 29.51 -3.68 -6.91
CA ASP A 230 28.32 -2.86 -6.95
C ASP A 230 27.36 -3.26 -5.83
N LEU A 231 26.74 -2.25 -5.20
CA LEU A 231 25.65 -2.46 -4.26
C LEU A 231 24.33 -2.44 -5.04
N VAL A 232 23.66 -3.58 -5.08
CA VAL A 232 22.39 -3.74 -5.79
C VAL A 232 21.25 -3.74 -4.79
N ALA A 233 20.38 -2.76 -4.92
CA ALA A 233 19.17 -2.66 -4.13
C ALA A 233 18.01 -3.37 -4.84
N PHE A 234 17.21 -4.07 -4.07
CA PHE A 234 16.01 -4.78 -4.49
C PHE A 234 14.81 -4.25 -3.72
N ALA A 235 13.70 -4.05 -4.41
CA ALA A 235 12.42 -3.75 -3.80
C ALA A 235 11.36 -4.67 -4.40
N ALA A 236 10.77 -5.49 -3.57
CA ALA A 236 9.65 -6.36 -3.92
C ALA A 236 8.39 -5.84 -3.25
N GLY A 237 7.37 -5.52 -4.05
CA GLY A 237 6.05 -5.15 -3.57
C GLY A 237 5.01 -6.04 -4.23
N ALA A 238 4.28 -6.81 -3.43
CA ALA A 238 3.24 -7.69 -3.90
C ALA A 238 1.85 -7.16 -3.54
N LEU A 239 0.96 -7.16 -4.52
CA LEU A 239 -0.48 -6.92 -4.34
C LEU A 239 -1.18 -8.27 -4.44
N ALA A 240 -1.58 -8.85 -3.33
CA ALA A 240 -2.34 -10.09 -3.28
C ALA A 240 -3.60 -9.94 -2.42
N ASN A 241 -4.71 -10.50 -2.86
CA ASN A 241 -6.01 -10.35 -2.21
C ASN A 241 -6.43 -8.90 -1.91
N GLY A 242 -5.89 -7.94 -2.67
CA GLY A 242 -6.09 -6.51 -2.49
C GLY A 242 -5.12 -5.84 -1.53
N TYR A 243 -4.34 -6.58 -0.77
CA TYR A 243 -3.38 -6.02 0.18
C TYR A 243 -2.00 -5.90 -0.42
N VAL A 244 -1.33 -4.80 -0.05
CA VAL A 244 0.05 -4.52 -0.45
C VAL A 244 0.98 -4.83 0.71
N VAL A 245 2.06 -5.55 0.41
CA VAL A 245 3.20 -5.73 1.31
C VAL A 245 4.47 -5.41 0.55
N GLU A 246 5.39 -4.73 1.20
CA GLU A 246 6.67 -4.33 0.63
C GLU A 246 7.84 -4.86 1.45
N VAL A 247 8.90 -5.27 0.75
CA VAL A 247 10.18 -5.64 1.34
C VAL A 247 11.31 -5.15 0.44
N GLY A 248 12.41 -4.70 1.03
CA GLY A 248 13.56 -4.23 0.27
C GLY A 248 14.88 -4.52 0.97
N ARG A 249 15.88 -4.87 0.17
CA ARG A 249 17.22 -5.21 0.64
C ARG A 249 18.28 -4.73 -0.34
N THR A 250 19.49 -4.60 0.14
CA THR A 250 20.66 -4.34 -0.69
C THR A 250 21.69 -5.44 -0.47
N TRP A 251 22.25 -5.95 -1.55
CA TRP A 251 23.35 -6.89 -1.54
C TRP A 251 24.50 -6.43 -2.43
N PRO A 252 25.74 -6.75 -2.06
CA PRO A 252 26.88 -6.58 -2.93
C PRO A 252 26.90 -7.63 -4.05
N ALA A 253 27.35 -7.24 -5.23
CA ALA A 253 27.61 -8.19 -6.30
C ALA A 253 29.04 -8.71 -6.20
N GLY A 254 29.19 -10.04 -6.00
CA GLY A 254 30.48 -10.73 -5.84
C GLY A 254 30.93 -10.88 -4.39
N ASP A 255 32.07 -11.54 -4.20
CA ASP A 255 32.44 -12.21 -2.93
C ASP A 255 33.12 -11.31 -1.89
N ALA A 256 33.49 -10.08 -2.19
CA ALA A 256 34.28 -9.29 -1.24
C ALA A 256 33.81 -7.84 -1.17
N LEU A 257 33.28 -7.43 -0.01
CA LEU A 257 33.17 -6.03 0.36
C LEU A 257 34.47 -5.53 0.99
N ASP A 258 34.80 -4.28 0.69
CA ASP A 258 35.84 -3.58 1.42
C ASP A 258 35.33 -3.16 2.80
N GLY A 259 36.26 -2.80 3.70
CA GLY A 259 35.91 -2.40 5.07
C GLY A 259 35.05 -1.14 5.14
N ALA A 260 34.98 -0.33 4.07
CA ALA A 260 34.14 0.86 4.02
C ALA A 260 32.69 0.51 3.69
N ALA A 261 32.46 -0.44 2.78
CA ALA A 261 31.15 -0.98 2.50
C ALA A 261 30.55 -1.72 3.71
N HIS A 262 31.35 -2.51 4.45
CA HIS A 262 30.92 -3.11 5.73
C HIS A 262 30.44 -2.06 6.75
N LYS A 263 31.18 -0.96 6.89
CA LYS A 263 30.76 0.14 7.77
C LYS A 263 29.43 0.76 7.31
N LEU A 264 29.18 0.82 6.00
CA LEU A 264 27.92 1.36 5.46
C LEU A 264 26.74 0.48 5.86
N PHE A 265 26.88 -0.85 5.75
CA PHE A 265 25.86 -1.79 6.24
C PHE A 265 25.66 -1.68 7.75
N GLY A 266 26.73 -1.53 8.54
CA GLY A 266 26.63 -1.29 9.97
C GLY A 266 25.86 -0.03 10.33
N ARG A 267 26.10 1.07 9.60
CA ARG A 267 25.33 2.33 9.75
C ARG A 267 23.86 2.13 9.40
N SER A 268 23.57 1.39 8.32
CA SER A 268 22.19 1.06 7.91
C SER A 268 21.46 0.28 9.01
N ASN A 269 22.10 -0.73 9.61
CA ASN A 269 21.52 -1.48 10.72
C ASN A 269 21.27 -0.57 11.93
N THR A 270 22.22 0.29 12.30
CA THR A 270 22.05 1.26 13.40
C THR A 270 20.88 2.20 13.16
N LEU A 271 20.73 2.74 11.95
CA LEU A 271 19.58 3.56 11.58
C LEU A 271 18.28 2.78 11.72
N TYR A 272 18.24 1.57 11.17
CA TYR A 272 17.05 0.74 11.18
C TYR A 272 16.58 0.39 12.60
N ASP A 273 17.53 0.03 13.48
CA ASP A 273 17.22 -0.25 14.88
C ASP A 273 16.62 0.98 15.59
N LYS A 274 17.14 2.18 15.28
CA LYS A 274 16.56 3.44 15.81
C LYS A 274 15.17 3.71 15.26
N MET A 275 14.92 3.42 13.98
CA MET A 275 13.58 3.55 13.40
C MET A 275 12.58 2.58 14.05
N LEU A 276 12.98 1.32 14.28
CA LEU A 276 12.12 0.36 14.98
C LEU A 276 11.82 0.78 16.42
N ALA A 277 12.80 1.36 17.12
CA ALA A 277 12.64 1.77 18.51
C ALA A 277 11.58 2.88 18.72
N VAL A 278 11.30 3.67 17.67
CA VAL A 278 10.27 4.71 17.71
C VAL A 278 8.92 4.23 17.16
N CYS A 279 8.86 3.07 16.50
CA CYS A 279 7.63 2.46 16.00
C CYS A 279 6.82 1.83 17.14
N ARG A 280 5.97 2.63 17.79
CA ARG A 280 5.07 2.17 18.86
C ARG A 280 3.79 3.01 18.89
N ALA A 281 2.74 2.46 19.44
CA ALA A 281 1.49 3.19 19.63
C ALA A 281 1.71 4.46 20.47
N GLY A 282 1.10 5.57 20.06
CA GLY A 282 1.24 6.89 20.68
C GLY A 282 2.46 7.70 20.27
N ALA A 283 3.42 7.12 19.53
CA ALA A 283 4.55 7.88 19.00
C ALA A 283 4.08 8.82 17.85
N ALA A 284 4.72 9.98 17.73
CA ALA A 284 4.51 10.81 16.55
C ALA A 284 5.16 10.15 15.32
N SER A 285 4.50 10.20 14.17
CA SER A 285 5.07 9.64 12.93
C SER A 285 6.41 10.30 12.56
N ASP A 286 6.57 11.59 12.89
CA ASP A 286 7.80 12.34 12.65
C ASP A 286 8.99 11.89 13.53
N ASP A 287 8.76 11.09 14.58
CA ASP A 287 9.84 10.46 15.34
C ASP A 287 10.71 9.55 14.47
N LEU A 288 10.15 9.03 13.37
CA LEU A 288 10.91 8.29 12.36
C LEU A 288 11.94 9.17 11.63
N LEU A 289 11.64 10.46 11.39
CA LEU A 289 12.61 11.42 10.84
C LEU A 289 13.69 11.74 11.88
N ALA A 290 13.31 11.88 13.15
CA ALA A 290 14.26 12.09 14.23
C ALA A 290 15.23 10.91 14.41
N ALA A 291 14.83 9.68 14.05
CA ALA A 291 15.71 8.52 14.06
C ALA A 291 16.89 8.65 13.09
N TYR A 292 16.71 9.30 11.93
CA TYR A 292 17.80 9.63 11.00
C TYR A 292 18.81 10.59 11.64
N ASP A 293 18.33 11.65 12.27
CA ASP A 293 19.19 12.63 12.96
C ASP A 293 19.98 11.95 14.09
N ALA A 294 19.30 11.11 14.87
CA ALA A 294 19.92 10.35 15.97
C ALA A 294 20.95 9.32 15.48
N ALA A 295 20.83 8.85 14.23
CA ALA A 295 21.81 7.98 13.59
C ALA A 295 22.95 8.77 12.93
N GLY A 296 22.83 10.09 12.80
CA GLY A 296 23.78 10.94 12.08
C GLY A 296 23.71 10.78 10.57
N GLU A 297 22.54 10.35 10.04
CA GLU A 297 22.31 10.10 8.63
C GLU A 297 21.48 11.22 7.99
N PRO A 298 21.81 11.63 6.75
CA PRO A 298 21.00 12.59 6.02
C PRO A 298 19.60 12.04 5.76
N ARG A 299 18.57 12.87 5.97
CA ARG A 299 17.19 12.52 5.65
C ARG A 299 17.03 12.42 4.13
N PRO A 300 16.44 11.32 3.60
CA PRO A 300 16.21 11.20 2.18
C PRO A 300 14.99 12.03 1.73
N PRO A 301 14.97 12.51 0.47
CA PRO A 301 13.83 13.27 -0.06
C PRO A 301 12.60 12.39 -0.34
N MET A 302 12.75 11.06 -0.37
CA MET A 302 11.64 10.13 -0.52
C MET A 302 10.98 9.82 0.83
N PRO A 303 9.73 9.37 0.83
CA PRO A 303 9.08 8.89 2.05
C PRO A 303 9.87 7.76 2.72
N ILE A 304 10.11 7.91 4.03
CA ILE A 304 10.78 6.91 4.87
C ILE A 304 9.81 5.96 5.54
N ALA A 305 8.54 6.33 5.59
CA ALA A 305 7.47 5.44 5.99
C ALA A 305 6.16 5.82 5.31
N HIS A 306 5.31 4.83 5.10
CA HIS A 306 3.93 5.02 4.66
C HIS A 306 3.05 3.85 5.11
N GLY A 307 1.77 4.12 5.33
CA GLY A 307 0.78 3.10 5.68
C GLY A 307 0.52 2.14 4.52
N LEU A 308 0.39 0.86 4.85
CA LEU A 308 0.06 -0.21 3.91
C LEU A 308 -1.32 -0.82 4.23
N GLY A 309 -1.94 -1.39 3.22
CA GLY A 309 -3.23 -2.07 3.31
C GLY A 309 -3.77 -2.34 1.92
N LEU A 310 -4.99 -1.87 1.62
CA LEU A 310 -5.59 -1.89 0.28
C LEU A 310 -5.05 -0.75 -0.61
N GLY A 311 -3.87 -0.26 -0.34
CA GLY A 311 -3.18 0.82 -1.00
C GLY A 311 -2.20 1.48 -0.04
N PHE A 312 -1.76 2.68 -0.40
CA PHE A 312 -0.94 3.52 0.46
C PHE A 312 -1.86 4.38 1.32
N ASP A 313 -1.75 4.23 2.63
CA ASP A 313 -2.54 4.98 3.61
C ASP A 313 -1.63 5.91 4.45
N PRO A 314 -2.15 6.95 5.09
CA PRO A 314 -1.42 7.69 6.11
C PRO A 314 -1.03 6.78 7.30
N PRO A 315 0.03 7.16 8.03
CA PRO A 315 0.89 8.32 7.82
C PRO A 315 1.82 8.15 6.62
N VAL A 316 2.16 9.25 5.94
CA VAL A 316 3.27 9.31 4.98
C VAL A 316 4.35 10.20 5.57
N VAL A 317 5.46 9.62 5.95
CA VAL A 317 6.55 10.32 6.64
C VAL A 317 7.65 10.68 5.65
N SER A 318 7.85 11.96 5.42
CA SER A 318 8.87 12.47 4.51
C SER A 318 9.26 13.89 4.89
N GLU A 319 10.52 14.24 4.73
CA GLU A 319 11.01 15.61 4.91
C GLU A 319 10.37 16.61 3.94
N THR A 320 10.00 16.15 2.74
CA THR A 320 9.46 17.02 1.67
C THR A 320 7.94 17.10 1.63
N LEU A 321 7.27 16.14 2.22
CA LEU A 321 5.82 16.12 2.35
C LEU A 321 5.47 16.66 3.74
N VAL A 322 5.48 17.97 3.88
CA VAL A 322 4.96 18.59 5.09
C VAL A 322 3.48 18.30 5.11
N ALA A 323 3.08 17.31 5.91
CA ALA A 323 1.68 17.13 6.24
C ALA A 323 1.17 18.45 6.80
N ALA A 324 0.08 18.96 6.25
CA ALA A 324 -0.47 20.25 6.63
C ALA A 324 -0.93 20.21 8.09
N GLY A 325 0.01 20.39 9.02
CA GLY A 325 -0.23 20.74 10.40
C GLY A 325 -0.69 19.66 11.37
N GLU A 326 -0.90 18.42 10.95
CA GLU A 326 -1.27 17.33 11.84
C GLU A 326 -0.17 16.26 11.86
N HIS A 327 0.50 16.14 13.00
CA HIS A 327 1.38 15.01 13.28
C HIS A 327 0.49 13.78 13.51
N ASP A 328 0.42 12.89 12.51
CA ASP A 328 -0.26 11.62 12.68
C ASP A 328 0.46 10.81 13.77
N GLN A 329 -0.26 10.43 14.81
CA GLN A 329 0.24 9.47 15.78
C GLN A 329 0.17 8.07 15.21
N LEU A 330 1.17 7.25 15.52
CA LEU A 330 1.14 5.83 15.27
C LEU A 330 0.16 5.18 16.25
N GLU A 331 -0.68 4.31 15.73
CA GLU A 331 -1.69 3.60 16.54
C GLU A 331 -1.53 2.09 16.38
N ALA A 332 -1.85 1.35 17.44
CA ALA A 332 -1.90 -0.10 17.39
C ALA A 332 -2.86 -0.57 16.27
N GLY A 333 -2.44 -1.59 15.52
CA GLY A 333 -3.13 -2.08 14.34
C GLY A 333 -2.74 -1.40 13.03
N MET A 334 -1.94 -0.35 13.04
CA MET A 334 -1.36 0.20 11.81
C MET A 334 -0.32 -0.75 11.22
N VAL A 335 -0.31 -0.85 9.89
CA VAL A 335 0.76 -1.53 9.14
C VAL A 335 1.47 -0.51 8.27
N LEU A 336 2.78 -0.46 8.38
CA LEU A 336 3.62 0.52 7.69
C LEU A 336 4.71 -0.17 6.88
N ALA A 337 5.07 0.39 5.73
CA ALA A 337 6.39 0.18 5.15
C ALA A 337 7.35 1.20 5.77
N ILE A 338 8.42 0.76 6.40
CA ILE A 338 9.49 1.62 6.89
C ILE A 338 10.74 1.43 6.03
N THR A 339 11.43 2.52 5.69
CA THR A 339 12.55 2.52 4.75
C THR A 339 13.76 3.20 5.36
N GLY A 340 14.84 2.43 5.58
CA GLY A 340 16.17 2.93 5.85
C GLY A 340 16.96 3.12 4.55
N TYR A 341 17.62 4.25 4.41
CA TYR A 341 18.48 4.55 3.26
C TYR A 341 19.73 5.27 3.75
N VAL A 342 20.88 4.64 3.59
CA VAL A 342 22.17 5.19 4.00
C VAL A 342 23.10 5.17 2.80
N TRP A 343 23.75 6.30 2.52
CA TRP A 343 24.63 6.45 1.36
C TRP A 343 26.04 6.89 1.76
N GLN A 344 27.01 6.52 0.95
CA GLN A 344 28.38 6.99 1.07
C GLN A 344 29.04 7.19 -0.30
N HIS A 345 29.66 8.35 -0.48
CA HIS A 345 30.41 8.69 -1.68
C HIS A 345 31.47 7.62 -1.98
N GLY A 346 31.57 7.22 -3.24
CA GLY A 346 32.53 6.21 -3.73
C GLY A 346 32.10 4.76 -3.48
N ILE A 347 31.06 4.50 -2.66
CA ILE A 347 30.62 3.15 -2.30
C ILE A 347 29.25 2.86 -2.88
N GLY A 348 28.25 3.68 -2.63
CA GLY A 348 26.86 3.50 -3.00
C GLY A 348 25.91 3.69 -1.83
N ALA A 349 24.75 3.05 -1.88
CA ALA A 349 23.74 3.11 -0.83
C ALA A 349 23.32 1.74 -0.35
N VAL A 350 22.94 1.65 0.92
CA VAL A 350 22.19 0.53 1.49
C VAL A 350 20.75 0.96 1.68
N PHE A 351 19.86 0.33 0.93
CA PHE A 351 18.40 0.44 1.02
C PHE A 351 17.87 -0.76 1.78
N ARG A 352 17.07 -0.51 2.81
CA ARG A 352 16.35 -1.54 3.55
C ARG A 352 14.92 -1.10 3.75
N ARG A 353 13.96 -1.97 3.41
CA ARG A 353 12.53 -1.76 3.63
C ARG A 353 11.92 -2.98 4.27
N ASP A 354 11.10 -2.75 5.29
CA ASP A 354 10.30 -3.79 5.90
C ASP A 354 8.86 -3.31 6.09
N THR A 355 7.93 -4.26 5.98
CA THR A 355 6.56 -4.08 6.42
C THR A 355 6.50 -4.41 7.91
N VAL A 356 5.98 -3.48 8.70
CA VAL A 356 5.87 -3.61 10.14
C VAL A 356 4.43 -3.39 10.60
N HIS A 357 4.04 -4.06 11.68
CA HIS A 357 2.75 -3.93 12.33
C HIS A 357 2.95 -3.29 13.70
N ILE A 358 2.30 -2.16 13.93
CA ILE A 358 2.33 -1.47 15.23
C ILE A 358 1.40 -2.22 16.19
N THR A 359 1.92 -2.61 17.33
CA THR A 359 1.18 -3.29 18.39
C THR A 359 1.01 -2.38 19.60
N ASP A 360 0.22 -2.80 20.59
CA ASP A 360 0.06 -2.05 21.83
C ASP A 360 1.40 -1.90 22.59
N ASP A 361 2.25 -2.92 22.53
CA ASP A 361 3.51 -3.00 23.28
C ASP A 361 4.76 -2.63 22.46
N GLY A 362 4.61 -2.37 21.15
CA GLY A 362 5.77 -2.07 20.28
C GLY A 362 5.50 -2.27 18.80
N VAL A 363 6.36 -3.06 18.13
CA VAL A 363 6.29 -3.29 16.68
C VAL A 363 6.69 -4.72 16.32
N ASP A 364 5.89 -5.34 15.47
CA ASP A 364 6.20 -6.62 14.84
C ASP A 364 6.72 -6.39 13.42
N VAL A 365 7.92 -6.90 13.12
CA VAL A 365 8.45 -6.88 11.75
C VAL A 365 7.87 -8.06 10.99
N LEU A 366 6.95 -7.80 10.09
CA LEU A 366 6.24 -8.85 9.33
C LEU A 366 7.14 -9.48 8.25
N THR A 367 8.01 -8.70 7.61
CA THR A 367 8.92 -9.20 6.58
C THR A 367 10.21 -9.70 7.19
N THR A 368 10.54 -10.98 6.94
CA THR A 368 11.65 -11.70 7.59
C THR A 368 12.82 -11.98 6.66
N SER A 369 12.83 -11.42 5.42
CA SER A 369 13.98 -11.54 4.52
C SER A 369 15.24 -11.00 5.21
N PRO A 370 16.33 -11.79 5.33
CA PRO A 370 17.52 -11.38 6.06
C PRO A 370 18.17 -10.18 5.36
N PRO A 371 18.73 -9.22 6.10
CA PRO A 371 19.68 -8.28 5.53
C PRO A 371 20.96 -9.00 5.15
N TRP A 372 21.75 -8.38 4.28
CA TRP A 372 23.09 -8.89 4.02
C TRP A 372 23.92 -8.88 5.32
N VAL A 373 24.60 -10.00 5.57
CA VAL A 373 25.59 -10.16 6.64
C VAL A 373 26.86 -10.77 6.03
N ASP A 374 28.00 -10.50 6.64
CA ASP A 374 29.27 -10.99 6.15
C ASP A 374 29.30 -12.54 6.14
N GLY A 375 29.64 -13.13 4.97
CA GLY A 375 29.67 -14.58 4.80
C GLY A 375 28.32 -15.24 4.49
N SER A 376 27.27 -14.47 4.16
CA SER A 376 25.95 -14.99 3.76
C SER A 376 25.87 -15.25 2.24
#